data_284f3deecce382b061a9e4354bda969d
#
_entry.id   284f3deecce382b061a9e4354bda969d
#
_cell.length_a   1.000
_cell.length_b   1.000
_cell.length_c   1.000
_cell.angle_alpha   90.00
_cell.angle_beta   90.00
_cell.angle_gamma   90.00
#
_symmetry.space_group_name_H-M   'P 1'
#
loop_
_entity.id
_entity.type
_entity.pdbx_description
1 polymer ?
#
loop_
_entity_poly.entity_id
_entity_poly.type
_entity_poly.pdbx_seq_one_letter_code
_entity_poly.pdbx_strand_id
1 'polypeptide(L)' 'MNLNHLYYFRILAKTEHYTHAASQLNISQPSLSHAISSLEKDLG' A
#
# COMPACT_ATOMS: atom_id res chain seq x y z
N MET A 1 -2.49 12.10 -6.03
CA MET A 1 -1.58 10.99 -5.68
C MET A 1 -0.81 11.34 -4.41
N ASN A 2 -0.64 10.39 -3.54
CA ASN A 2 0.00 10.57 -2.25
C ASN A 2 1.34 9.84 -2.24
N LEU A 3 2.40 10.53 -1.84
CA LEU A 3 3.75 9.93 -1.81
C LEU A 3 3.82 8.75 -0.85
N ASN A 4 3.05 8.79 0.25
CA ASN A 4 2.98 7.67 1.17
C ASN A 4 2.36 6.44 0.47
N HIS A 5 1.37 6.66 -0.39
CA HIS A 5 0.73 5.57 -1.12
C HIS A 5 1.71 4.93 -2.11
N LEU A 6 2.56 5.73 -2.74
CA LEU A 6 3.59 5.19 -3.62
C LEU A 6 4.59 4.34 -2.84
N TYR A 7 4.97 4.80 -1.66
CA TYR A 7 5.86 4.03 -0.79
C TYR A 7 5.20 2.72 -0.35
N TYR A 8 3.92 2.77 0.01
CA TYR A 8 3.16 1.57 0.38
C TYR A 8 3.11 0.57 -0.77
N PHE A 9 2.87 1.06 -1.98
CA PHE A 9 2.83 0.20 -3.17
C PHE A 9 4.17 -0.47 -3.40
N ARG A 10 5.26 0.27 -3.21
CA ARG A 10 6.61 -0.26 -3.36
C ARG A 10 6.88 -1.40 -2.37
N ILE A 11 6.49 -1.20 -1.11
CA ILE A 11 6.67 -2.23 -0.09
C ILE A 11 5.80 -3.44 -0.40
N LEU A 12 4.56 -3.23 -0.82
CA LEU A 12 3.67 -4.31 -1.18
C LEU A 12 4.24 -5.13 -2.34
N ALA A 13 4.76 -4.46 -3.37
CA ALA A 13 5.34 -5.14 -4.52
C ALA A 13 6.55 -5.98 -4.11
N LYS A 14 7.31 -5.50 -3.14
CA LYS A 14 8.51 -6.20 -2.66
C LYS A 14 8.14 -7.42 -1.84
N THR A 15 7.15 -7.30 -0.97
CA THR A 15 6.75 -8.40 -0.08
C THR A 15 5.80 -9.38 -0.74
N GLU A 16 5.00 -8.90 -1.68
CA GLU A 16 3.96 -9.66 -2.39
C GLU A 16 2.86 -10.18 -1.46
N HIS A 17 2.79 -9.67 -0.22
CA HIS A 17 1.78 -10.08 0.76
C HIS A 17 1.26 -8.85 1.52
N TYR A 18 -0.06 -8.62 1.45
CA TYR A 18 -0.67 -7.47 2.12
C TYR A 18 -0.42 -7.48 3.62
N THR A 19 -0.55 -8.65 4.25
CA THR A 19 -0.35 -8.75 5.69
C THR A 19 1.07 -8.37 6.10
N HIS A 20 2.05 -8.88 5.38
CA HIS A 20 3.46 -8.59 5.66
C HIS A 20 3.79 -7.12 5.37
N ALA A 21 3.27 -6.60 4.27
CA ALA A 21 3.51 -5.21 3.90
C ALA A 21 2.91 -4.27 4.95
N ALA A 22 1.67 -4.53 5.38
CA ALA A 22 1.01 -3.70 6.38
C ALA A 22 1.78 -3.73 7.70
N SER A 23 2.26 -4.92 8.09
CA SER A 23 3.05 -5.08 9.31
C SER A 23 4.35 -4.29 9.22
N GLN A 24 5.03 -4.38 8.09
CA GLN A 24 6.29 -3.66 7.87
C GLN A 24 6.08 -2.15 7.90
N LEU A 25 4.94 -1.69 7.40
CA LEU A 25 4.58 -0.27 7.37
C LEU A 25 3.94 0.21 8.67
N ASN A 26 3.69 -0.72 9.59
CA ASN A 26 3.04 -0.42 10.88
C ASN A 26 1.66 0.19 10.70
N ILE A 27 0.89 -0.33 9.76
CA ILE A 27 -0.48 0.08 9.50
C ILE A 27 -1.36 -1.16 9.42
N SER A 28 -2.68 -0.97 9.50
CA SER A 28 -3.61 -2.08 9.36
C SER A 28 -3.70 -2.53 7.89
N GLN A 29 -4.07 -3.78 7.66
CA GLN A 29 -4.25 -4.29 6.32
C GLN A 29 -5.36 -3.53 5.56
N PRO A 30 -6.52 -3.23 6.17
CA PRO A 30 -7.52 -2.41 5.49
C PRO A 30 -7.00 -1.02 5.09
N SER A 31 -6.16 -0.41 5.92
CA SER A 31 -5.57 0.88 5.59
C SER A 31 -4.67 0.78 4.38
N LEU A 32 -3.85 -0.27 4.31
CA LEU A 32 -2.98 -0.50 3.17
C LEU A 32 -3.81 -0.74 1.90
N SER A 33 -4.82 -1.59 1.99
CA SER A 33 -5.69 -1.90 0.86
C SER A 33 -6.36 -0.64 0.34
N HIS A 34 -6.84 0.22 1.23
CA HIS A 34 -7.47 1.49 0.87
C HIS A 34 -6.47 2.40 0.15
N ALA A 35 -5.26 2.49 0.67
CA ALA A 35 -4.23 3.34 0.08
C ALA A 35 -3.87 2.86 -1.33
N ILE A 36 -3.75 1.56 -1.52
CA ILE A 36 -3.43 0.99 -2.83
C ILE A 36 -4.57 1.22 -3.83
N SER A 37 -5.81 1.04 -3.39
CA SER A 37 -6.97 1.31 -4.24
C SER A 37 -7.01 2.78 -4.68
N SER A 38 -6.72 3.69 -3.76
CA SER A 38 -6.69 5.11 -4.05
C SER A 38 -5.59 5.43 -5.08
N LEU A 39 -4.43 4.82 -4.92
CA LEU A 39 -3.32 5.02 -5.85
C LEU A 39 -3.67 4.50 -7.25
N GLU A 40 -4.26 3.32 -7.32
CA GLU A 40 -4.66 2.73 -8.59
C GLU A 40 -5.67 3.61 -9.31
N LYS A 41 -6.59 4.20 -8.55
CA LYS A 41 -7.59 5.10 -9.10
C LYS A 41 -6.93 6.35 -9.67
N ASP A 42 -5.92 6.88 -9.00
CA ASP A 42 -5.20 8.06 -9.46
C ASP A 42 -4.40 7.78 -10.72
N LEU A 43 -3.86 6.58 -10.85
CA LEU A 43 -3.05 6.19 -12.00
C LEU A 43 -3.89 5.72 -13.18
N GLY A 44 -5.06 5.28 -12.89
CA GLY A 44 -5.82 4.59 -13.88
C GLY A 44 -6.89 5.18 -14.59
#